data_331867e11f746dfb9af42615d09e003d
#
_entry.id   331867e11f746dfb9af42615d09e003d
#
_cell.length_a   1.000
_cell.length_b   1.000
_cell.length_c   1.000
_cell.angle_alpha   90.00
_cell.angle_beta   90.00
_cell.angle_gamma   90.00
#
_symmetry.space_group_name_H-M   'P 1'
#
loop_
_entity.id
_entity.type
_entity.pdbx_description
1 polymer ?
#
loop_
_entity_poly.entity_id
_entity_poly.type
_entity_poly.pdbx_seq_one_letter_code
_entity_poly.pdbx_strand_id
1 'polypeptide(L)'
;MKTLENNNCILTGKSCKDFAKHCITKGENFYSFYIDVKRNSGVIDKLKVIISEKLLNKDIIEADFLNVLGQIRTYDKENGGIDIYLFAKDINIEKEEKYFNKVELTGYICKKGKARETKSGRKVIDFIVAINRLFRKSDYLPVLAWNKDVNYINNINISSEVSIVGRFQSRAYYKKDCDGNLIEKIAYEISSSKILSKENTIDELILG
;
A
#
# COMPACT_ATOMS: atom_id res chain seq x y z
N MET A 1 14.17 21.35 1.14
CA MET A 1 13.15 20.88 0.17
C MET A 1 12.05 20.22 0.97
N LYS A 2 10.81 20.76 1.01
CA LYS A 2 9.70 20.14 1.76
C LYS A 2 9.37 18.81 1.11
N THR A 3 9.65 17.70 1.77
CA THR A 3 9.08 16.38 1.43
C THR A 3 7.60 16.42 1.76
N LEU A 4 6.75 16.04 0.81
CA LEU A 4 5.33 15.82 1.11
C LEU A 4 5.25 14.57 2.01
N GLU A 5 4.88 14.75 3.28
CA GLU A 5 4.69 13.66 4.25
C GLU A 5 3.30 13.01 4.14
N ASN A 6 2.78 12.94 2.93
CA ASN A 6 1.42 12.46 2.65
C ASN A 6 1.35 10.95 2.31
N ASN A 7 2.47 10.25 2.38
CA ASN A 7 2.57 8.83 2.03
C ASN A 7 3.73 8.22 2.81
N ASN A 8 3.41 7.48 3.83
CA ASN A 8 4.37 6.79 4.67
C ASN A 8 3.94 5.33 4.87
N CYS A 9 4.87 4.42 4.66
CA CYS A 9 4.64 2.99 4.85
C CYS A 9 5.83 2.36 5.54
N ILE A 10 5.54 1.55 6.56
CA ILE A 10 6.53 0.74 7.28
C ILE A 10 6.10 -0.72 7.15
N LEU A 11 6.99 -1.53 6.61
CA LEU A 11 6.86 -2.98 6.55
C LEU A 11 8.00 -3.63 7.31
N THR A 12 7.67 -4.52 8.24
CA THR A 12 8.64 -5.43 8.84
C THR A 12 8.19 -6.86 8.55
N GLY A 13 9.09 -7.71 8.07
CA GLY A 13 8.75 -9.07 7.72
C GLY A 13 9.94 -9.89 7.22
N LYS A 14 9.65 -11.10 6.76
CA LYS A 14 10.65 -12.02 6.25
C LYS A 14 11.03 -11.67 4.81
N SER A 15 12.32 -11.49 4.53
CA SER A 15 12.84 -11.28 3.19
C SER A 15 12.72 -12.57 2.37
N CYS A 16 12.19 -12.47 1.14
CA CYS A 16 12.20 -13.61 0.21
C CYS A 16 13.57 -13.82 -0.44
N LYS A 17 14.54 -12.91 -0.24
CA LYS A 17 15.90 -12.94 -0.79
C LYS A 17 15.96 -13.05 -2.32
N ASP A 18 14.89 -12.68 -3.01
CA ASP A 18 14.69 -12.75 -4.45
C ASP A 18 15.03 -11.43 -5.16
N PHE A 19 16.13 -10.79 -4.74
CA PHE A 19 16.57 -9.51 -5.29
C PHE A 19 16.87 -9.60 -6.77
N ALA A 20 16.13 -8.87 -7.59
CA ALA A 20 16.27 -8.83 -9.04
C ALA A 20 16.42 -7.39 -9.53
N LYS A 21 17.22 -7.18 -10.56
CA LYS A 21 17.34 -5.87 -11.21
C LYS A 21 15.99 -5.45 -11.77
N HIS A 22 15.52 -4.27 -11.39
CA HIS A 22 14.21 -3.75 -11.79
C HIS A 22 14.30 -2.74 -12.93
N CYS A 23 15.03 -1.65 -12.74
CA CYS A 23 15.23 -0.62 -13.75
C CYS A 23 16.47 0.24 -13.46
N ILE A 24 16.84 1.08 -14.44
CA ILE A 24 17.83 2.14 -14.28
C ILE A 24 17.11 3.47 -14.47
N THR A 25 17.25 4.38 -13.52
CA THR A 25 16.67 5.72 -13.60
C THR A 25 17.74 6.76 -13.26
N LYS A 26 17.99 7.70 -14.17
CA LYS A 26 19.00 8.76 -13.97
C LYS A 26 20.39 8.23 -13.57
N GLY A 27 20.81 7.08 -14.14
CA GLY A 27 22.10 6.46 -13.85
C GLY A 27 22.17 5.67 -12.53
N GLU A 28 21.06 5.54 -11.82
CA GLU A 28 20.94 4.77 -10.58
C GLU A 28 20.22 3.46 -10.85
N ASN A 29 20.76 2.32 -10.38
CA ASN A 29 20.11 1.02 -10.46
C ASN A 29 19.09 0.86 -9.33
N PHE A 30 17.95 0.27 -9.69
CA PHE A 30 16.92 -0.13 -8.74
C PHE A 30 16.70 -1.63 -8.82
N TYR A 31 16.47 -2.23 -7.66
CA TYR A 31 16.20 -3.66 -7.50
C TYR A 31 14.81 -3.84 -6.94
N SER A 32 14.20 -4.97 -7.23
CA SER A 32 12.95 -5.40 -6.61
C SER A 32 13.17 -6.70 -5.83
N PHE A 33 12.48 -6.84 -4.71
CA PHE A 33 12.38 -8.07 -3.95
C PHE A 33 11.01 -8.14 -3.28
N TYR A 34 10.67 -9.28 -2.71
CA TYR A 34 9.45 -9.44 -1.93
C TYR A 34 9.75 -9.60 -0.44
N ILE A 35 8.83 -9.08 0.37
CA ILE A 35 8.80 -9.23 1.81
C ILE A 35 7.47 -9.90 2.20
N ASP A 36 7.56 -10.97 2.97
CA ASP A 36 6.42 -11.66 3.53
C ASP A 36 6.06 -11.06 4.88
N VAL A 37 4.85 -10.52 4.99
CA VAL A 37 4.33 -9.90 6.22
C VAL A 37 3.13 -10.68 6.73
N LYS A 38 3.29 -11.34 7.88
CA LYS A 38 2.25 -12.15 8.50
C LYS A 38 1.24 -11.27 9.24
N ARG A 39 -0.04 -11.47 8.95
CA ARG A 39 -1.15 -10.83 9.68
C ARG A 39 -1.44 -11.59 10.98
N ASN A 40 -2.11 -10.95 11.93
CA ASN A 40 -2.60 -11.61 13.16
C ASN A 40 -3.54 -12.79 12.87
N SER A 41 -4.20 -12.80 11.71
CA SER A 41 -5.04 -13.92 11.25
C SER A 41 -4.27 -15.13 10.72
N GLY A 42 -2.94 -15.05 10.65
CA GLY A 42 -2.08 -16.08 10.05
C GLY A 42 -1.87 -15.94 8.54
N VAL A 43 -2.64 -15.13 7.85
CA VAL A 43 -2.46 -14.86 6.40
C VAL A 43 -1.15 -14.14 6.17
N ILE A 44 -0.42 -14.53 5.14
CA ILE A 44 0.83 -13.89 4.72
C ILE A 44 0.56 -13.01 3.51
N ASP A 45 0.94 -11.74 3.60
CA ASP A 45 0.98 -10.81 2.49
C ASP A 45 2.38 -10.83 1.88
N LYS A 46 2.50 -11.27 0.62
CA LYS A 46 3.74 -11.17 -0.16
C LYS A 46 3.76 -9.82 -0.87
N LEU A 47 4.56 -8.88 -0.38
CA LEU A 47 4.55 -7.48 -0.80
C LEU A 47 5.82 -7.10 -1.54
N LYS A 48 5.66 -6.47 -2.69
CA LYS A 48 6.78 -6.03 -3.54
C LYS A 48 7.43 -4.77 -2.98
N VAL A 49 8.74 -4.77 -2.91
CA VAL A 49 9.57 -3.62 -2.55
C VAL A 49 10.48 -3.28 -3.73
N ILE A 50 10.62 -1.98 -4.01
CA ILE A 50 11.63 -1.46 -4.94
C ILE A 50 12.61 -0.61 -4.14
N ILE A 51 13.89 -0.88 -4.33
CA ILE A 51 14.97 -0.30 -3.54
C ILE A 51 16.13 0.18 -4.44
N SER A 52 16.73 1.32 -4.10
CA SER A 52 17.95 1.80 -4.74
C SER A 52 19.14 0.93 -4.35
N GLU A 53 20.08 0.74 -5.31
CA GLU A 53 21.34 0.07 -5.05
C GLU A 53 22.14 0.71 -3.89
N LYS A 54 21.97 2.01 -3.65
CA LYS A 54 22.65 2.73 -2.58
C LYS A 54 22.26 2.29 -1.17
N LEU A 55 21.10 1.69 -1.03
CA LEU A 55 20.59 1.12 0.23
C LEU A 55 20.90 -0.37 0.35
N LEU A 56 21.45 -1.02 -0.69
CA LEU A 56 21.77 -2.44 -0.69
C LEU A 56 23.22 -2.67 -0.29
N ASN A 57 23.43 -3.64 0.58
CA ASN A 57 24.70 -4.24 0.90
C ASN A 57 24.53 -5.74 1.09
N LYS A 58 25.62 -6.46 1.31
CA LYS A 58 25.60 -7.91 1.48
C LYS A 58 24.74 -8.35 2.67
N ASP A 59 24.82 -7.62 3.79
CA ASP A 59 24.10 -7.97 5.03
C ASP A 59 22.58 -7.84 4.83
N ILE A 60 22.11 -6.80 4.12
CA ILE A 60 20.70 -6.61 3.75
C ILE A 60 20.21 -7.75 2.86
N ILE A 61 21.02 -8.15 1.86
CA ILE A 61 20.63 -9.20 0.90
C ILE A 61 20.52 -10.57 1.60
N GLU A 62 21.39 -10.85 2.57
CA GLU A 62 21.43 -12.11 3.30
C GLU A 62 20.49 -12.16 4.51
N ALA A 63 19.95 -11.00 4.95
CA ALA A 63 19.09 -10.91 6.13
C ALA A 63 17.79 -11.70 5.98
N ASP A 64 17.36 -12.36 7.05
CA ASP A 64 16.09 -13.08 7.10
C ASP A 64 14.90 -12.15 7.34
N PHE A 65 15.08 -11.14 8.19
CA PHE A 65 14.04 -10.15 8.51
C PHE A 65 14.54 -8.74 8.27
N LEU A 66 13.67 -7.96 7.62
CA LEU A 66 13.94 -6.58 7.24
C LEU A 66 12.84 -5.66 7.73
N ASN A 67 13.23 -4.46 8.16
CA ASN A 67 12.34 -3.33 8.36
C ASN A 67 12.56 -2.33 7.23
N VAL A 68 11.51 -2.03 6.47
CA VAL A 68 11.56 -1.15 5.30
C VAL A 68 10.63 0.02 5.52
N LEU A 69 11.19 1.23 5.49
CA LEU A 69 10.44 2.48 5.49
C LEU A 69 10.39 3.06 4.06
N GLY A 70 9.23 3.51 3.62
CA GLY A 70 9.11 4.07 2.29
C GLY A 70 7.74 4.65 1.97
N GLN A 71 7.42 4.69 0.68
CA GLN A 71 6.16 5.21 0.14
C GLN A 71 5.51 4.17 -0.76
N ILE A 72 4.20 3.99 -0.62
CA ILE A 72 3.45 3.17 -1.57
C ILE A 72 3.35 3.94 -2.89
N ARG A 73 3.76 3.30 -3.96
CA ARG A 73 3.74 3.87 -5.30
C ARG A 73 3.05 2.96 -6.30
N THR A 74 2.61 3.57 -7.40
CA THR A 74 1.98 2.88 -8.51
C THR A 74 2.82 3.03 -9.78
N TYR A 75 2.74 2.01 -10.62
CA TYR A 75 3.33 1.99 -11.94
C TYR A 75 2.37 1.34 -12.94
N ASP A 76 2.12 2.01 -14.06
CA ASP A 76 1.30 1.46 -15.13
C ASP A 76 2.07 0.35 -15.87
N LYS A 77 1.48 -0.82 -15.97
CA LYS A 77 2.05 -1.95 -16.72
C LYS A 77 1.81 -1.79 -18.20
N GLU A 78 2.78 -2.16 -19.03
CA GLU A 78 2.69 -2.13 -20.50
C GLU A 78 1.48 -2.91 -21.03
N ASN A 79 1.13 -4.01 -20.38
CA ASN A 79 -0.01 -4.87 -20.75
C ASN A 79 -1.33 -4.46 -20.08
N GLY A 80 -1.41 -3.24 -19.58
CA GLY A 80 -2.53 -2.73 -18.80
C GLY A 80 -2.53 -3.19 -17.34
N GLY A 81 -3.24 -2.41 -16.50
CA GLY A 81 -3.26 -2.60 -15.05
C GLY A 81 -2.15 -1.82 -14.34
N ILE A 82 -2.23 -1.81 -13.01
CA ILE A 82 -1.35 -1.04 -12.14
C ILE A 82 -0.55 -2.02 -11.28
N ASP A 83 0.76 -1.83 -11.19
CA ASP A 83 1.61 -2.43 -10.17
C ASP A 83 1.67 -1.51 -8.96
N ILE A 84 1.57 -2.09 -7.76
CA ILE A 84 1.61 -1.35 -6.50
C ILE A 84 2.73 -1.95 -5.65
N TYR A 85 3.61 -1.09 -5.16
CA TYR A 85 4.80 -1.51 -4.44
C TYR A 85 5.22 -0.50 -3.37
N LEU A 86 6.00 -0.93 -2.42
CA LEU A 86 6.71 -0.05 -1.50
C LEU A 86 8.02 0.43 -2.16
N PHE A 87 8.14 1.72 -2.37
CA PHE A 87 9.40 2.35 -2.77
C PHE A 87 10.21 2.69 -1.50
N ALA A 88 11.27 1.92 -1.26
CA ALA A 88 12.08 2.05 -0.06
C ALA A 88 12.82 3.38 -0.02
N LYS A 89 12.77 4.04 1.13
CA LYS A 89 13.58 5.23 1.49
C LYS A 89 14.66 4.87 2.48
N ASP A 90 14.39 3.86 3.31
CA ASP A 90 15.30 3.33 4.30
C ASP A 90 15.04 1.85 4.52
N ILE A 91 16.08 1.10 4.90
CA ILE A 91 15.99 -0.32 5.18
C ILE A 91 16.96 -0.69 6.29
N ASN A 92 16.47 -1.49 7.24
CA ASN A 92 17.24 -1.95 8.38
C ASN A 92 17.04 -3.46 8.59
N ILE A 93 18.04 -4.13 9.15
CA ILE A 93 17.96 -5.53 9.50
C ILE A 93 17.23 -5.67 10.85
N GLU A 94 16.23 -6.53 10.87
CA GLU A 94 15.62 -6.99 12.13
C GLU A 94 16.31 -8.28 12.60
N LYS A 95 16.72 -8.28 13.86
CA LYS A 95 17.45 -9.42 14.45
C LYS A 95 16.55 -10.57 14.86
N GLU A 96 15.28 -10.26 15.12
CA GLU A 96 14.28 -11.21 15.61
C GLU A 96 13.14 -11.34 14.58
N GLU A 97 12.43 -12.46 14.61
CA GLU A 97 11.21 -12.64 13.85
C GLU A 97 10.16 -11.62 14.28
N LYS A 98 9.86 -10.68 13.40
CA LYS A 98 8.91 -9.61 13.66
C LYS A 98 8.10 -9.29 12.41
N TYR A 99 6.81 -9.05 12.60
CA TYR A 99 5.91 -8.63 11.54
C TYR A 99 5.21 -7.34 11.92
N PHE A 100 5.32 -6.36 11.05
CA PHE A 100 4.66 -5.07 11.23
C PHE A 100 4.27 -4.50 9.86
N ASN A 101 3.09 -3.86 9.79
CA ASN A 101 2.57 -3.28 8.55
C ASN A 101 1.70 -2.08 8.90
N LYS A 102 2.20 -0.91 8.61
CA LYS A 102 1.47 0.34 8.82
C LYS A 102 1.63 1.25 7.60
N VAL A 103 0.51 1.78 7.15
CA VAL A 103 0.44 2.77 6.08
C VAL A 103 -0.29 4.00 6.60
N GLU A 104 0.25 5.17 6.33
CA GLU A 104 -0.35 6.47 6.58
C GLU A 104 -0.36 7.26 5.28
N LEU A 105 -1.55 7.61 4.81
CA LEU A 105 -1.76 8.31 3.53
C LEU A 105 -2.64 9.53 3.74
N THR A 106 -2.32 10.62 3.03
CA THR A 106 -3.24 11.76 2.87
C THR A 106 -3.35 12.07 1.39
N GLY A 107 -4.58 12.12 0.89
CA GLY A 107 -4.85 12.32 -0.52
C GLY A 107 -6.31 12.62 -0.81
N TYR A 108 -6.68 12.58 -2.08
CA TYR A 108 -7.99 12.99 -2.57
C TYR A 108 -8.77 11.81 -3.15
N ILE A 109 -10.04 11.68 -2.80
CA ILE A 109 -10.91 10.63 -3.35
C ILE A 109 -11.13 10.90 -4.83
N CYS A 110 -10.76 9.94 -5.70
CA CYS A 110 -10.94 10.04 -7.16
C CYS A 110 -12.11 9.22 -7.64
N LYS A 111 -12.37 8.08 -7.02
CA LYS A 111 -13.41 7.14 -7.43
C LYS A 111 -13.93 6.39 -6.22
N LYS A 112 -15.23 6.09 -6.21
CA LYS A 112 -15.88 5.24 -5.22
C LYS A 112 -16.56 4.07 -5.91
N GLY A 113 -16.43 2.87 -5.35
CA GLY A 113 -17.21 1.70 -5.71
C GLY A 113 -18.59 1.71 -5.05
N LYS A 114 -19.30 0.60 -5.17
CA LYS A 114 -20.55 0.37 -4.44
C LYS A 114 -20.25 -0.31 -3.10
N ALA A 115 -20.90 0.16 -2.05
CA ALA A 115 -20.85 -0.52 -0.76
C ALA A 115 -21.47 -1.94 -0.91
N ARG A 116 -20.84 -2.91 -0.28
CA ARG A 116 -21.29 -4.32 -0.28
C ARG A 116 -21.02 -4.96 1.06
N GLU A 117 -21.63 -6.09 1.28
CA GLU A 117 -21.39 -6.93 2.43
C GLU A 117 -20.52 -8.13 2.04
N THR A 118 -19.55 -8.47 2.87
CA THR A 118 -18.71 -9.65 2.70
C THR A 118 -19.45 -10.90 3.18
N LYS A 119 -18.96 -12.09 2.81
CA LYS A 119 -19.51 -13.38 3.30
C LYS A 119 -19.50 -13.49 4.84
N SER A 120 -18.66 -12.73 5.51
CA SER A 120 -18.58 -12.68 6.99
C SER A 120 -19.45 -11.58 7.61
N GLY A 121 -20.38 -10.97 6.86
CA GLY A 121 -21.30 -9.95 7.36
C GLY A 121 -20.68 -8.56 7.56
N ARG A 122 -19.44 -8.33 7.14
CA ARG A 122 -18.80 -7.01 7.27
C ARG A 122 -19.10 -6.13 6.06
N LYS A 123 -19.50 -4.89 6.32
CA LYS A 123 -19.65 -3.88 5.26
C LYS A 123 -18.29 -3.44 4.75
N VAL A 124 -18.17 -3.27 3.44
CA VAL A 124 -16.95 -2.80 2.77
C VAL A 124 -17.28 -1.94 1.56
N ILE A 125 -16.45 -0.95 1.31
CA ILE A 125 -16.47 -0.12 0.09
C ILE A 125 -15.05 0.02 -0.44
N ASP A 126 -14.87 -0.18 -1.75
CA ASP A 126 -13.63 0.09 -2.46
C ASP A 126 -13.65 1.53 -2.97
N PHE A 127 -12.54 2.23 -2.86
CA PHE A 127 -12.39 3.56 -3.44
C PHE A 127 -10.93 3.80 -3.86
N ILE A 128 -10.71 4.80 -4.71
CA ILE A 128 -9.37 5.18 -5.18
C ILE A 128 -9.01 6.53 -4.58
N VAL A 129 -7.81 6.62 -4.04
CA VAL A 129 -7.22 7.86 -3.52
C VAL A 129 -6.03 8.26 -4.37
N ALA A 130 -6.02 9.52 -4.83
CA ALA A 130 -4.85 10.12 -5.46
C ALA A 130 -3.93 10.71 -4.40
N ILE A 131 -2.70 10.22 -4.36
CA ILE A 131 -1.64 10.74 -3.50
C ILE A 131 -0.69 11.56 -4.37
N ASN A 132 -0.62 12.86 -4.09
CA ASN A 132 0.23 13.76 -4.85
C ASN A 132 1.71 13.49 -4.54
N ARG A 133 2.52 13.44 -5.58
CA ARG A 133 3.97 13.43 -5.51
C ARG A 133 4.55 14.79 -5.91
N LEU A 134 5.83 14.95 -5.68
CA LEU A 134 6.60 16.03 -6.30
C LEU A 134 6.56 15.91 -7.83
N PHE A 135 6.77 17.03 -8.53
CA PHE A 135 6.81 17.11 -10.00
C PHE A 135 5.49 16.72 -10.71
N ARG A 136 4.35 17.08 -10.11
CA ARG A 136 2.99 16.92 -10.70
C ARG A 136 2.63 15.48 -11.07
N LYS A 137 3.17 14.50 -10.36
CA LYS A 137 2.77 13.10 -10.46
C LYS A 137 1.84 12.73 -9.32
N SER A 138 1.02 11.71 -9.52
CA SER A 138 0.15 11.17 -8.48
C SER A 138 0.18 9.64 -8.52
N ASP A 139 0.06 9.02 -7.36
CA ASP A 139 -0.22 7.60 -7.22
C ASP A 139 -1.71 7.40 -6.98
N TYR A 140 -2.33 6.47 -7.69
CA TYR A 140 -3.73 6.12 -7.55
C TYR A 140 -3.86 4.80 -6.80
N LEU A 141 -4.13 4.89 -5.50
CA LEU A 141 -4.12 3.74 -4.61
C LEU A 141 -5.53 3.21 -4.35
N PRO A 142 -5.80 1.92 -4.59
CA PRO A 142 -7.03 1.27 -4.17
C PRO A 142 -7.04 1.11 -2.65
N VAL A 143 -8.14 1.53 -2.03
CA VAL A 143 -8.34 1.49 -0.59
C VAL A 143 -9.67 0.80 -0.27
N LEU A 144 -9.68 -0.01 0.79
CA LEU A 144 -10.87 -0.62 1.37
C LEU A 144 -11.24 0.09 2.66
N ALA A 145 -12.46 0.63 2.74
CA ALA A 145 -13.04 1.08 4.00
C ALA A 145 -14.00 0.03 4.55
N TRP A 146 -14.05 -0.11 5.88
CA TRP A 146 -14.78 -1.15 6.58
C TRP A 146 -15.81 -0.59 7.56
N ASN A 147 -16.94 -1.28 7.69
CA ASN A 147 -17.98 -1.05 8.69
C ASN A 147 -18.41 0.43 8.81
N LYS A 148 -18.05 1.12 9.90
CA LYS A 148 -18.43 2.52 10.16
C LYS A 148 -17.91 3.49 9.10
N ASP A 149 -16.71 3.25 8.56
CA ASP A 149 -16.09 4.12 7.56
C ASP A 149 -16.75 3.99 6.18
N VAL A 150 -17.53 2.92 5.94
CA VAL A 150 -18.30 2.72 4.68
C VAL A 150 -19.31 3.83 4.49
N ASN A 151 -20.08 4.18 5.52
CA ASN A 151 -21.08 5.25 5.44
C ASN A 151 -20.41 6.61 5.22
N TYR A 152 -19.28 6.85 5.89
CA TYR A 152 -18.49 8.08 5.71
C TYR A 152 -18.02 8.21 4.27
N ILE A 153 -17.34 7.18 3.70
CA ILE A 153 -16.85 7.20 2.31
C ILE A 153 -18.01 7.29 1.31
N ASN A 154 -19.15 6.66 1.59
CA ASN A 154 -20.31 6.72 0.71
C ASN A 154 -20.87 8.15 0.58
N ASN A 155 -20.86 8.91 1.65
CA ASN A 155 -21.46 10.26 1.75
C ASN A 155 -20.49 11.39 1.39
N ILE A 156 -19.18 11.22 1.58
CA ILE A 156 -18.19 12.25 1.24
C ILE A 156 -18.09 12.45 -0.28
N ASN A 157 -17.82 13.66 -0.72
CA ASN A 157 -17.70 13.97 -2.15
C ASN A 157 -16.41 13.43 -2.77
N ILE A 158 -16.46 13.17 -4.09
CA ILE A 158 -15.23 13.01 -4.89
C ILE A 158 -14.44 14.32 -4.80
N SER A 159 -13.12 14.24 -4.86
CA SER A 159 -12.15 15.33 -4.64
C SER A 159 -12.01 15.79 -3.18
N SER A 160 -12.74 15.22 -2.24
CA SER A 160 -12.49 15.47 -0.81
C SER A 160 -11.15 14.89 -0.37
N GLU A 161 -10.47 15.62 0.51
CA GLU A 161 -9.23 15.16 1.13
C GLU A 161 -9.54 14.22 2.30
N VAL A 162 -8.80 13.11 2.37
CA VAL A 162 -8.90 12.12 3.44
C VAL A 162 -7.51 11.71 3.92
N SER A 163 -7.39 11.51 5.23
CA SER A 163 -6.22 10.87 5.84
C SER A 163 -6.58 9.45 6.25
N ILE A 164 -5.74 8.49 5.88
CA ILE A 164 -5.98 7.07 6.01
C ILE A 164 -4.84 6.44 6.80
N VAL A 165 -5.20 5.71 7.84
CA VAL A 165 -4.29 4.78 8.52
C VAL A 165 -4.75 3.36 8.20
N GLY A 166 -3.82 2.50 7.84
CA GLY A 166 -4.14 1.13 7.45
C GLY A 166 -2.92 0.25 7.29
N ARG A 167 -3.08 -0.78 6.47
CA ARG A 167 -2.00 -1.69 6.09
C ARG A 167 -2.00 -1.92 4.58
N PHE A 168 -0.83 -2.14 4.02
CA PHE A 168 -0.65 -2.62 2.65
C PHE A 168 -0.86 -4.13 2.63
N GLN A 169 -1.74 -4.63 1.76
CA GLN A 169 -2.08 -6.05 1.73
C GLN A 169 -2.19 -6.59 0.30
N SER A 170 -2.02 -7.88 0.18
CA SER A 170 -2.30 -8.65 -1.01
C SER A 170 -3.59 -9.47 -0.85
N ARG A 171 -4.32 -9.68 -1.95
CA ARG A 171 -5.51 -10.52 -1.98
C ARG A 171 -5.58 -11.28 -3.29
N ALA A 172 -5.63 -12.60 -3.20
CA ALA A 172 -5.92 -13.42 -4.36
C ALA A 172 -7.38 -13.26 -4.81
N TYR A 173 -7.59 -13.21 -6.13
CA TYR A 173 -8.90 -13.23 -6.75
C TYR A 173 -8.84 -13.98 -8.08
N TYR A 174 -9.97 -14.52 -8.49
CA TYR A 174 -10.07 -15.25 -9.75
C TYR A 174 -10.71 -14.37 -10.82
N LYS A 175 -10.10 -14.37 -12.01
CA LYS A 175 -10.62 -13.71 -13.21
C LYS A 175 -10.68 -14.72 -14.35
N LYS A 176 -11.74 -14.69 -15.14
CA LYS A 176 -11.81 -15.50 -16.37
C LYS A 176 -10.90 -14.88 -17.43
N ASP A 177 -10.12 -15.71 -18.10
CA ASP A 177 -9.37 -15.35 -19.31
C ASP A 177 -10.28 -15.31 -20.55
N CYS A 178 -9.69 -15.09 -21.72
CA CYS A 178 -10.40 -15.09 -23.01
C CYS A 178 -11.01 -16.46 -23.36
N ASP A 179 -10.47 -17.55 -22.85
CA ASP A 179 -10.92 -18.92 -23.08
C ASP A 179 -11.92 -19.40 -22.01
N GLY A 180 -12.25 -18.54 -21.03
CA GLY A 180 -13.19 -18.84 -19.94
C GLY A 180 -12.58 -19.57 -18.74
N ASN A 181 -11.27 -19.83 -18.72
CA ASN A 181 -10.58 -20.45 -17.59
C ASN A 181 -10.43 -19.47 -16.44
N LEU A 182 -10.53 -19.98 -15.20
CA LEU A 182 -10.28 -19.19 -14.01
C LEU A 182 -8.76 -19.06 -13.77
N ILE A 183 -8.25 -17.84 -13.91
CA ILE A 183 -6.86 -17.51 -13.58
C ILE A 183 -6.83 -16.79 -12.23
N GLU A 184 -6.01 -17.27 -11.32
CA GLU A 184 -5.74 -16.59 -10.06
C GLU A 184 -4.86 -15.35 -10.32
N LYS A 185 -5.27 -14.24 -9.75
CA LYS A 185 -4.55 -12.97 -9.76
C LYS A 185 -4.42 -12.42 -8.37
N ILE A 186 -3.38 -11.64 -8.14
CA ILE A 186 -3.16 -10.94 -6.87
C ILE A 186 -3.47 -9.46 -7.06
N ALA A 187 -4.38 -8.94 -6.25
CA ALA A 187 -4.63 -7.51 -6.08
C ALA A 187 -3.84 -7.00 -4.88
N TYR A 188 -3.22 -5.83 -5.03
CA TYR A 188 -2.59 -5.08 -3.97
C TYR A 188 -3.45 -3.88 -3.63
N GLU A 189 -3.69 -3.65 -2.34
CA GLU A 189 -4.63 -2.63 -1.87
C GLU A 189 -4.26 -2.17 -0.46
N ILE A 190 -4.79 -1.02 -0.04
CA ILE A 190 -4.67 -0.54 1.33
C ILE A 190 -5.96 -0.90 2.07
N SER A 191 -5.85 -1.69 3.12
CA SER A 191 -6.98 -1.96 4.03
C SER A 191 -6.96 -0.95 5.16
N SER A 192 -7.92 -0.01 5.17
CA SER A 192 -7.99 1.02 6.21
C SER A 192 -8.36 0.43 7.57
N SER A 193 -7.76 0.95 8.61
CA SER A 193 -8.16 0.76 10.00
C SER A 193 -8.85 2.01 10.56
N LYS A 194 -8.49 3.19 10.04
CA LYS A 194 -9.08 4.48 10.41
C LYS A 194 -9.04 5.42 9.20
N ILE A 195 -10.12 6.16 9.00
CA ILE A 195 -10.21 7.24 8.01
C ILE A 195 -10.63 8.51 8.73
N LEU A 196 -9.91 9.60 8.49
CA LEU A 196 -10.15 10.93 9.06
C LEU A 196 -10.40 11.92 7.92
N SER A 197 -11.33 12.86 8.12
CA SER A 197 -11.48 14.06 7.29
C SER A 197 -10.80 15.25 7.93
N LYS A 198 -10.53 16.30 7.17
CA LYS A 198 -10.11 17.59 7.74
C LYS A 198 -11.15 18.18 8.72
N GLU A 199 -12.43 17.94 8.47
CA GLU A 199 -13.51 18.42 9.32
C GLU A 199 -13.48 17.76 10.72
N ASN A 200 -13.22 16.46 10.79
CA ASN A 200 -13.13 15.73 12.06
C ASN A 200 -11.87 16.05 12.88
N THR A 201 -10.81 16.54 12.24
CA THR A 201 -9.56 16.90 12.93
C THR A 201 -9.74 18.19 13.76
N ILE A 202 -10.66 19.06 13.36
CA ILE A 202 -10.96 20.31 14.09
C ILE A 202 -11.80 20.00 15.34
N ASP A 203 -12.76 19.08 15.25
CA ASP A 203 -13.63 18.70 16.37
C ASP A 203 -12.87 17.93 17.47
N GLU A 204 -11.91 17.07 17.13
CA GLU A 204 -11.04 16.40 18.11
C GLU A 204 -10.06 17.35 18.81
N LEU A 205 -9.68 18.48 18.19
CA LEU A 205 -8.81 19.50 18.77
C LEU A 205 -9.55 20.50 19.66
N ILE A 206 -10.89 20.60 19.52
CA ILE A 206 -11.72 21.51 20.32
C ILE A 206 -12.28 20.80 21.57
N LEU A 207 -12.35 19.46 21.56
CA LEU A 207 -12.92 18.64 22.63
C LEU A 207 -11.89 17.93 23.51
N GLY A 208 -10.60 18.11 23.29
CA GLY A 208 -9.47 17.64 24.09
C GLY A 208 -8.81 18.79 24.82
#